data_3865ad912bae0fb235bd90620608cd66
#
_entry.id   3865ad912bae0fb235bd90620608cd66
#
_cell.length_a   1.000
_cell.length_b   1.000
_cell.length_c   1.000
_cell.angle_alpha   90.00
_cell.angle_beta   90.00
_cell.angle_gamma   90.00
#
_symmetry.space_group_name_H-M   'P 1'
#
loop_
_entity.id
_entity.type
_entity.pdbx_description
1 polymer ?
#
loop_
_entity_poly.entity_id
_entity_poly.type
_entity_poly.pdbx_seq_one_letter_code
_entity_poly.pdbx_strand_id
1 'polypeptide(L)'
;MTGVALSLILGIPGSALADTIRKTDGSDVSGLKIKWFPSRQEYQVEGADGTMLAVPADEVASMQINKPAEFDKAVQACAAKQFDVAIPILEDLINRYKRLQWDGLASELLTKAYLGQGDFKKAQQVMSGLLEGTARNLVTDEQYGLYWTALAGAQMNAVLKQSLTEAISGESRPLAALALVKRGDMNKADGKRDDAALDYLRSILMYDDVAASQPEALFKAAQLFEEMREPRAEELRKRLRANYPDSPYARKLGG
;
A
#
# COMPACT_ATOMS: atom_id res chain seq x y z
N MET A 1 24.27 61.40 11.34
CA MET A 1 25.03 60.13 11.37
C MET A 1 24.17 59.10 12.10
N THR A 2 23.38 58.35 11.37
CA THR A 2 22.48 57.34 11.90
C THR A 2 23.03 55.98 11.53
N GLY A 3 23.54 55.28 12.56
CA GLY A 3 24.07 53.94 12.42
C GLY A 3 22.94 52.92 12.29
N VAL A 4 22.94 52.18 11.17
CA VAL A 4 22.07 51.01 10.94
C VAL A 4 22.72 49.83 11.61
N ALA A 5 22.11 49.32 12.68
CA ALA A 5 22.50 48.03 13.28
C ALA A 5 22.01 46.89 12.43
N LEU A 6 22.97 46.18 11.82
CA LEU A 6 22.72 44.96 11.07
C LEU A 6 22.54 43.80 12.08
N SER A 7 21.29 43.41 12.35
CA SER A 7 20.99 42.21 13.15
C SER A 7 21.31 40.98 12.36
N LEU A 8 22.39 40.30 12.70
CA LEU A 8 22.70 38.92 12.23
C LEU A 8 21.66 37.98 12.84
N ILE A 9 20.71 37.54 12.04
CA ILE A 9 19.85 36.41 12.39
C ILE A 9 20.72 35.16 12.21
N LEU A 10 21.29 34.68 13.30
CA LEU A 10 21.86 33.34 13.38
C LEU A 10 20.73 32.36 13.11
N GLY A 11 20.73 31.76 11.91
CA GLY A 11 19.85 30.64 11.58
C GLY A 11 20.10 29.51 12.57
N ILE A 12 19.10 29.22 13.40
CA ILE A 12 19.07 28.04 14.24
C ILE A 12 19.10 26.85 13.26
N PRO A 13 20.08 25.93 13.35
CA PRO A 13 20.05 24.72 12.55
C PRO A 13 18.75 24.02 12.87
N GLY A 14 17.96 23.67 11.84
CA GLY A 14 16.64 23.07 11.99
C GLY A 14 16.72 21.91 12.96
N SER A 15 16.13 22.08 14.13
CA SER A 15 15.88 21.00 15.08
C SER A 15 15.07 19.96 14.31
N ALA A 16 15.60 18.76 14.16
CA ALA A 16 14.78 17.64 13.75
C ALA A 16 13.57 17.63 14.67
N LEU A 17 12.37 17.75 14.08
CA LEU A 17 11.14 17.70 14.87
C LEU A 17 11.17 16.38 15.64
N ALA A 18 10.90 16.39 16.94
CA ALA A 18 10.83 15.17 17.72
C ALA A 18 9.66 14.30 17.22
N ASP A 19 9.85 12.98 17.22
CA ASP A 19 8.74 12.07 17.01
C ASP A 19 7.70 12.26 18.10
N THR A 20 6.41 12.27 17.77
CA THR A 20 5.35 12.64 18.71
C THR A 20 4.19 11.64 18.64
N ILE A 21 3.72 11.23 19.80
CA ILE A 21 2.45 10.53 19.99
C ILE A 21 1.46 11.50 20.61
N ARG A 22 0.31 11.68 19.96
CA ARG A 22 -0.85 12.35 20.55
C ARG A 22 -1.74 11.32 21.22
N LYS A 23 -2.02 11.51 22.49
CA LYS A 23 -2.89 10.64 23.27
C LYS A 23 -4.38 11.00 23.08
N THR A 24 -5.24 10.05 23.42
CA THR A 24 -6.72 10.23 23.37
C THR A 24 -7.23 11.30 24.35
N ASP A 25 -6.48 11.61 25.40
CA ASP A 25 -6.76 12.72 26.34
C ASP A 25 -6.32 14.10 25.81
N GLY A 26 -5.74 14.14 24.59
CA GLY A 26 -5.26 15.36 23.94
C GLY A 26 -3.83 15.78 24.32
N SER A 27 -3.16 15.07 25.23
CA SER A 27 -1.76 15.32 25.57
C SER A 27 -0.80 14.77 24.50
N ASP A 28 0.37 15.38 24.38
CA ASP A 28 1.44 14.96 23.47
C ASP A 28 2.62 14.38 24.27
N VAL A 29 3.16 13.25 23.78
CA VAL A 29 4.39 12.65 24.27
C VAL A 29 5.39 12.66 23.12
N SER A 30 6.47 13.45 23.26
CA SER A 30 7.50 13.61 22.24
C SER A 30 8.83 13.05 22.71
N GLY A 31 9.60 12.47 21.78
CA GLY A 31 10.91 11.93 22.10
C GLY A 31 11.83 11.83 20.92
N LEU A 32 13.09 11.45 21.19
CA LEU A 32 14.11 11.21 20.19
C LEU A 32 13.91 9.87 19.47
N LYS A 33 13.23 8.93 20.14
CA LYS A 33 13.02 7.58 19.64
C LYS A 33 11.74 6.99 20.20
N ILE A 34 10.94 6.42 19.32
CA ILE A 34 9.74 5.68 19.68
C ILE A 34 9.91 4.23 19.21
N LYS A 35 9.53 3.26 20.06
CA LYS A 35 9.55 1.84 19.74
C LYS A 35 8.26 1.17 20.18
N TRP A 36 7.77 0.25 19.36
CA TRP A 36 6.65 -0.62 19.69
C TRP A 36 7.10 -1.87 20.46
N PHE A 37 6.39 -2.18 21.55
CA PHE A 37 6.60 -3.38 22.36
C PHE A 37 5.36 -4.29 22.31
N PRO A 38 5.36 -5.33 21.47
CA PRO A 38 4.19 -6.19 21.25
C PRO A 38 3.69 -6.91 22.51
N SER A 39 4.60 -7.37 23.37
CA SER A 39 4.25 -8.11 24.58
C SER A 39 3.49 -7.29 25.61
N ARG A 40 3.63 -5.96 25.57
CA ARG A 40 2.99 -5.03 26.48
C ARG A 40 1.89 -4.21 25.82
N GLN A 41 1.77 -4.31 24.49
CA GLN A 41 0.86 -3.48 23.68
C GLN A 41 1.06 -1.96 23.95
N GLU A 42 2.34 -1.55 24.06
CA GLU A 42 2.71 -0.17 24.36
C GLU A 42 3.80 0.37 23.44
N TYR A 43 3.86 1.67 23.32
CA TYR A 43 4.99 2.40 22.74
C TYR A 43 5.90 2.90 23.85
N GLN A 44 7.20 2.74 23.70
CA GLN A 44 8.18 3.36 24.56
C GLN A 44 8.80 4.56 23.87
N VAL A 45 8.74 5.71 24.52
CA VAL A 45 9.24 6.99 24.04
C VAL A 45 10.45 7.38 24.87
N GLU A 46 11.60 7.52 24.21
CA GLU A 46 12.86 7.96 24.81
C GLU A 46 12.98 9.47 24.69
N GLY A 47 12.90 10.18 25.82
CA GLY A 47 13.05 11.63 25.91
C GLY A 47 14.50 12.08 25.66
N ALA A 48 14.70 13.37 25.43
CA ALA A 48 16.03 13.97 25.23
C ALA A 48 16.94 13.87 26.46
N ASP A 49 16.36 13.74 27.62
CA ASP A 49 17.04 13.57 28.92
C ASP A 49 17.28 12.08 29.27
N GLY A 50 16.95 11.16 28.37
CA GLY A 50 17.06 9.73 28.58
C GLY A 50 15.91 9.11 29.38
N THR A 51 14.87 9.88 29.73
CA THR A 51 13.67 9.34 30.35
C THR A 51 12.93 8.42 29.40
N MET A 52 12.36 7.33 29.93
CA MET A 52 11.55 6.37 29.18
C MET A 52 10.10 6.49 29.61
N LEU A 53 9.24 6.86 28.68
CA LEU A 53 7.79 6.94 28.91
C LEU A 53 7.10 5.82 28.15
N ALA A 54 6.19 5.11 28.81
CA ALA A 54 5.34 4.11 28.16
C ALA A 54 3.98 4.72 27.82
N VAL A 55 3.53 4.49 26.59
CA VAL A 55 2.21 4.92 26.11
C VAL A 55 1.46 3.67 25.62
N PRO A 56 0.39 3.23 26.32
CA PRO A 56 -0.45 2.13 25.89
C PRO A 56 -1.05 2.39 24.51
N ALA A 57 -1.21 1.33 23.69
CA ALA A 57 -1.69 1.48 22.32
C ALA A 57 -3.12 2.04 22.23
N ASP A 58 -3.97 1.72 23.20
CA ASP A 58 -5.35 2.21 23.30
C ASP A 58 -5.45 3.69 23.73
N GLU A 59 -4.37 4.24 24.27
CA GLU A 59 -4.27 5.67 24.56
C GLU A 59 -3.77 6.51 23.37
N VAL A 60 -3.38 5.90 22.25
CA VAL A 60 -2.85 6.61 21.08
C VAL A 60 -3.96 7.07 20.18
N ALA A 61 -4.12 8.38 20.02
CA ALA A 61 -5.05 8.98 19.05
C ALA A 61 -4.40 9.14 17.66
N SER A 62 -3.14 9.60 17.61
CA SER A 62 -2.37 9.74 16.37
C SER A 62 -0.87 9.78 16.66
N MET A 63 -0.07 9.67 15.62
CA MET A 63 1.39 9.79 15.68
C MET A 63 1.89 10.70 14.59
N GLN A 64 3.02 11.36 14.86
CA GLN A 64 3.82 12.07 13.88
C GLN A 64 5.26 11.57 14.00
N ILE A 65 5.66 10.70 13.10
CA ILE A 65 6.99 10.09 13.05
C ILE A 65 7.77 10.68 11.90
N ASN A 66 8.96 11.17 12.17
CA ASN A 66 9.83 11.74 11.15
C ASN A 66 10.18 10.69 10.09
N LYS A 67 10.29 11.16 8.87
CA LYS A 67 10.69 10.31 7.76
C LYS A 67 12.11 9.75 8.01
N PRO A 68 12.28 8.41 7.93
CA PRO A 68 13.61 7.82 8.03
C PRO A 68 14.53 8.32 6.92
N ALA A 69 15.77 8.70 7.26
CA ALA A 69 16.71 9.24 6.29
C ALA A 69 17.02 8.29 5.13
N GLU A 70 16.99 6.98 5.40
CA GLU A 70 17.28 5.94 4.41
C GLU A 70 16.10 5.61 3.49
N PHE A 71 14.89 6.09 3.81
CA PHE A 71 13.67 5.77 3.06
C PHE A 71 13.75 6.23 1.61
N ASP A 72 14.24 7.46 1.35
CA ASP A 72 14.39 7.98 -0.01
C ASP A 72 15.40 7.19 -0.84
N LYS A 73 16.48 6.71 -0.20
CA LYS A 73 17.44 5.83 -0.85
C LYS A 73 16.79 4.51 -1.29
N ALA A 74 15.96 3.93 -0.43
CA ALA A 74 15.23 2.71 -0.78
C ALA A 74 14.24 2.94 -1.94
N VAL A 75 13.51 4.07 -1.94
CA VAL A 75 12.59 4.45 -3.04
C VAL A 75 13.35 4.58 -4.36
N GLN A 76 14.49 5.29 -4.38
CA GLN A 76 15.33 5.46 -5.57
C GLN A 76 15.88 4.12 -6.08
N ALA A 77 16.37 3.27 -5.16
CA ALA A 77 16.88 1.94 -5.51
C ALA A 77 15.78 1.04 -6.10
N CYS A 78 14.55 1.07 -5.55
CA CYS A 78 13.40 0.36 -6.13
C CYS A 78 13.06 0.87 -7.54
N ALA A 79 13.03 2.20 -7.74
CA ALA A 79 12.76 2.80 -9.04
C ALA A 79 13.81 2.43 -10.08
N ALA A 80 15.08 2.33 -9.67
CA ALA A 80 16.21 1.88 -10.49
C ALA A 80 16.30 0.35 -10.64
N LYS A 81 15.37 -0.42 -10.03
CA LYS A 81 15.38 -1.90 -9.96
C LYS A 81 16.66 -2.48 -9.31
N GLN A 82 17.31 -1.70 -8.46
CA GLN A 82 18.47 -2.12 -7.67
C GLN A 82 17.98 -2.80 -6.37
N PHE A 83 17.33 -3.95 -6.53
CA PHE A 83 16.65 -4.63 -5.42
C PHE A 83 17.61 -5.10 -4.33
N ASP A 84 18.84 -5.47 -4.68
CA ASP A 84 19.86 -5.88 -3.71
C ASP A 84 20.26 -4.74 -2.75
N VAL A 85 20.10 -3.48 -3.19
CA VAL A 85 20.29 -2.29 -2.35
C VAL A 85 19.03 -1.95 -1.57
N ALA A 86 17.86 -2.05 -2.21
CA ALA A 86 16.58 -1.65 -1.62
C ALA A 86 16.14 -2.58 -0.50
N ILE A 87 16.20 -3.91 -0.72
CA ILE A 87 15.66 -4.94 0.17
C ILE A 87 16.22 -4.81 1.60
N PRO A 88 17.53 -4.83 1.85
CA PRO A 88 18.06 -4.77 3.21
C PRO A 88 17.68 -3.47 3.93
N ILE A 89 17.58 -2.34 3.21
CA ILE A 89 17.14 -1.07 3.79
C ILE A 89 15.68 -1.17 4.22
N LEU A 90 14.81 -1.72 3.37
CA LEU A 90 13.38 -1.82 3.66
C LEU A 90 13.08 -2.82 4.78
N GLU A 91 13.79 -3.94 4.85
CA GLU A 91 13.68 -4.90 5.95
C GLU A 91 14.06 -4.27 7.29
N ASP A 92 15.15 -3.50 7.33
CA ASP A 92 15.56 -2.76 8.52
C ASP A 92 14.54 -1.70 8.92
N LEU A 93 14.00 -0.95 7.96
CA LEU A 93 12.96 0.05 8.21
C LEU A 93 11.67 -0.59 8.79
N ILE A 94 11.20 -1.71 8.24
CA ILE A 94 10.03 -2.42 8.76
C ILE A 94 10.24 -2.83 10.22
N ASN A 95 11.43 -3.33 10.56
CA ASN A 95 11.75 -3.74 11.92
C ASN A 95 11.84 -2.57 12.90
N ARG A 96 12.52 -1.47 12.50
CA ARG A 96 12.71 -0.30 13.37
C ARG A 96 11.45 0.52 13.55
N TYR A 97 10.61 0.62 12.50
CA TYR A 97 9.41 1.45 12.48
C TYR A 97 8.12 0.66 12.59
N LYS A 98 8.18 -0.56 13.17
CA LYS A 98 7.01 -1.40 13.35
C LYS A 98 5.89 -0.66 14.08
N ARG A 99 4.72 -0.54 13.45
CA ARG A 99 3.57 0.24 13.93
C ARG A 99 3.86 1.74 14.16
N LEU A 100 4.82 2.29 13.45
CA LEU A 100 5.22 3.70 13.51
C LEU A 100 5.01 4.42 12.16
N GLN A 101 3.98 4.10 11.41
CA GLN A 101 3.56 4.68 10.12
C GLN A 101 4.45 4.30 8.92
N TRP A 102 5.78 4.20 9.10
CA TRP A 102 6.72 3.96 7.99
C TRP A 102 6.84 2.48 7.62
N ASP A 103 6.48 1.57 8.50
CA ASP A 103 6.50 0.13 8.25
C ASP A 103 5.51 -0.29 7.15
N GLY A 104 4.34 0.33 7.06
CA GLY A 104 3.37 0.09 5.99
C GLY A 104 3.92 0.42 4.61
N LEU A 105 4.47 1.65 4.45
CA LEU A 105 5.07 2.08 3.19
C LEU A 105 6.32 1.28 2.83
N ALA A 106 7.17 0.96 3.82
CA ALA A 106 8.34 0.11 3.61
C ALA A 106 7.92 -1.31 3.18
N SER A 107 6.87 -1.87 3.77
CA SER A 107 6.33 -3.18 3.39
C SER A 107 5.77 -3.20 1.97
N GLU A 108 5.10 -2.13 1.53
CA GLU A 108 4.65 -2.00 0.15
C GLU A 108 5.83 -2.01 -0.84
N LEU A 109 6.85 -1.19 -0.57
CA LEU A 109 8.04 -1.12 -1.43
C LEU A 109 8.81 -2.43 -1.45
N LEU A 110 8.97 -3.08 -0.28
CA LEU A 110 9.64 -4.37 -0.17
C LEU A 110 8.87 -5.46 -0.93
N THR A 111 7.55 -5.45 -0.83
CA THR A 111 6.70 -6.37 -1.60
C THR A 111 6.87 -6.14 -3.09
N LYS A 112 6.83 -4.88 -3.56
CA LYS A 112 7.07 -4.53 -4.97
C LYS A 112 8.47 -4.99 -5.44
N ALA A 113 9.50 -4.85 -4.59
CA ALA A 113 10.86 -5.32 -4.89
C ALA A 113 10.91 -6.85 -5.04
N TYR A 114 10.32 -7.60 -4.11
CA TYR A 114 10.26 -9.06 -4.20
C TYR A 114 9.43 -9.56 -5.39
N LEU A 115 8.29 -8.89 -5.69
CA LEU A 115 7.52 -9.18 -6.91
C LEU A 115 8.35 -8.93 -8.18
N GLY A 116 9.16 -7.86 -8.18
CA GLY A 116 10.05 -7.53 -9.29
C GLY A 116 11.18 -8.55 -9.50
N GLN A 117 11.60 -9.26 -8.45
CA GLN A 117 12.55 -10.36 -8.50
C GLN A 117 11.90 -11.73 -8.78
N GLY A 118 10.54 -11.81 -8.76
CA GLY A 118 9.81 -13.07 -8.86
C GLY A 118 9.78 -13.89 -7.57
N ASP A 119 10.21 -13.31 -6.44
CA ASP A 119 10.14 -13.96 -5.12
C ASP A 119 8.75 -13.76 -4.47
N PHE A 120 7.76 -14.41 -5.07
CA PHE A 120 6.36 -14.28 -4.64
C PHE A 120 6.13 -14.77 -3.21
N LYS A 121 6.93 -15.72 -2.72
CA LYS A 121 6.80 -16.23 -1.35
C LYS A 121 7.19 -15.17 -0.33
N LYS A 122 8.34 -14.50 -0.53
CA LYS A 122 8.75 -13.41 0.35
C LYS A 122 7.80 -12.22 0.25
N ALA A 123 7.35 -11.85 -0.95
CA ALA A 123 6.34 -10.82 -1.14
C ALA A 123 5.07 -11.11 -0.32
N GLN A 124 4.58 -12.36 -0.36
CA GLN A 124 3.42 -12.80 0.41
C GLN A 124 3.67 -12.74 1.92
N GLN A 125 4.85 -13.18 2.41
CA GLN A 125 5.19 -13.13 3.83
C GLN A 125 5.22 -11.70 4.38
N VAL A 126 5.80 -10.75 3.63
CA VAL A 126 5.83 -9.33 4.02
C VAL A 126 4.41 -8.80 4.16
N MET A 127 3.55 -9.03 3.17
CA MET A 127 2.17 -8.54 3.22
C MET A 127 1.32 -9.22 4.27
N SER A 128 1.46 -10.53 4.48
CA SER A 128 0.78 -11.21 5.60
C SER A 128 1.15 -10.59 6.95
N GLY A 129 2.44 -10.36 7.19
CA GLY A 129 2.90 -9.75 8.43
C GLY A 129 2.35 -8.33 8.64
N LEU A 130 2.22 -7.54 7.58
CA LEU A 130 1.58 -6.23 7.62
C LEU A 130 0.09 -6.34 7.95
N LEU A 131 -0.65 -7.19 7.23
CA LEU A 131 -2.10 -7.35 7.38
C LEU A 131 -2.49 -7.90 8.77
N GLU A 132 -1.73 -8.86 9.29
CA GLU A 132 -1.95 -9.42 10.64
C GLU A 132 -1.68 -8.38 11.75
N GLY A 133 -0.72 -7.48 11.52
CA GLY A 133 -0.32 -6.46 12.49
C GLY A 133 -1.12 -5.15 12.43
N THR A 134 -1.99 -4.98 11.43
CA THR A 134 -2.67 -3.71 11.14
C THR A 134 -4.19 -3.88 11.24
N ALA A 135 -4.87 -2.94 11.90
CA ALA A 135 -6.32 -2.93 11.92
C ALA A 135 -6.87 -2.80 10.50
N ARG A 136 -7.93 -3.56 10.16
CA ARG A 136 -8.46 -3.69 8.80
C ARG A 136 -8.79 -2.34 8.14
N ASN A 137 -9.31 -1.40 8.90
CA ASN A 137 -9.65 -0.05 8.43
C ASN A 137 -8.43 0.84 8.12
N LEU A 138 -7.22 0.41 8.50
CA LEU A 138 -5.97 1.09 8.22
C LEU A 138 -5.19 0.47 7.06
N VAL A 139 -5.63 -0.69 6.57
CA VAL A 139 -5.04 -1.36 5.41
C VAL A 139 -5.61 -0.76 4.13
N THR A 140 -4.74 -0.36 3.21
CA THR A 140 -5.15 0.22 1.93
C THR A 140 -5.56 -0.82 0.90
N ASP A 141 -6.37 -0.41 -0.09
CA ASP A 141 -6.73 -1.29 -1.21
C ASP A 141 -5.50 -1.70 -2.03
N GLU A 142 -4.48 -0.83 -2.12
CA GLU A 142 -3.22 -1.14 -2.79
C GLU A 142 -2.46 -2.26 -2.06
N GLN A 143 -2.42 -2.24 -0.75
CA GLN A 143 -1.80 -3.29 0.07
C GLN A 143 -2.49 -4.63 -0.14
N TYR A 144 -3.82 -4.67 -0.17
CA TYR A 144 -4.56 -5.87 -0.54
C TYR A 144 -4.25 -6.34 -1.97
N GLY A 145 -4.17 -5.41 -2.93
CA GLY A 145 -3.81 -5.71 -4.32
C GLY A 145 -2.43 -6.37 -4.44
N LEU A 146 -1.45 -5.87 -3.69
CA LEU A 146 -0.10 -6.45 -3.61
C LEU A 146 -0.12 -7.85 -2.97
N TYR A 147 -0.87 -8.01 -1.88
CA TYR A 147 -1.04 -9.31 -1.21
C TYR A 147 -1.62 -10.36 -2.16
N TRP A 148 -2.72 -10.05 -2.84
CA TRP A 148 -3.33 -10.97 -3.80
C TRP A 148 -2.43 -11.28 -4.99
N THR A 149 -1.64 -10.31 -5.45
CA THR A 149 -0.65 -10.53 -6.51
C THR A 149 0.44 -11.49 -6.04
N ALA A 150 0.92 -11.33 -4.81
CA ALA A 150 1.90 -12.22 -4.21
C ALA A 150 1.35 -13.65 -3.99
N LEU A 151 0.11 -13.77 -3.49
CA LEU A 151 -0.58 -15.07 -3.33
C LEU A 151 -0.73 -15.81 -4.67
N ALA A 152 -1.14 -15.10 -5.73
CA ALA A 152 -1.29 -15.68 -7.06
C ALA A 152 0.05 -16.19 -7.60
N GLY A 153 1.10 -15.39 -7.52
CA GLY A 153 2.44 -15.77 -7.95
C GLY A 153 3.05 -16.91 -7.12
N ALA A 154 2.76 -16.96 -5.82
CA ALA A 154 3.15 -18.05 -4.93
C ALA A 154 2.27 -19.31 -5.08
N GLN A 155 1.28 -19.30 -5.97
CA GLN A 155 0.32 -20.38 -6.21
C GLN A 155 -0.49 -20.79 -4.98
N MET A 156 -0.73 -19.85 -4.06
CA MET A 156 -1.52 -20.05 -2.84
C MET A 156 -3.02 -19.85 -3.12
N ASN A 157 -3.55 -20.57 -4.12
CA ASN A 157 -4.88 -20.33 -4.70
C ASN A 157 -6.03 -20.47 -3.70
N ALA A 158 -5.93 -21.36 -2.72
CA ALA A 158 -6.98 -21.52 -1.70
C ALA A 158 -7.09 -20.28 -0.80
N VAL A 159 -5.95 -19.75 -0.34
CA VAL A 159 -5.88 -18.54 0.49
C VAL A 159 -6.33 -17.32 -0.32
N LEU A 160 -5.87 -17.21 -1.58
CA LEU A 160 -6.29 -16.16 -2.50
C LEU A 160 -7.81 -16.15 -2.68
N LYS A 161 -8.41 -17.30 -3.01
CA LYS A 161 -9.85 -17.43 -3.22
C LYS A 161 -10.65 -17.02 -1.98
N GLN A 162 -10.21 -17.46 -0.81
CA GLN A 162 -10.85 -17.09 0.46
C GLN A 162 -10.78 -15.58 0.69
N SER A 163 -9.60 -14.98 0.59
CA SER A 163 -9.40 -13.55 0.82
C SER A 163 -10.19 -12.68 -0.17
N LEU A 164 -10.24 -13.06 -1.44
CA LEU A 164 -11.06 -12.38 -2.45
C LEU A 164 -12.56 -12.49 -2.15
N THR A 165 -13.03 -13.64 -1.69
CA THR A 165 -14.44 -13.85 -1.32
C THR A 165 -14.83 -12.98 -0.14
N GLU A 166 -13.99 -12.92 0.88
CA GLU A 166 -14.19 -12.05 2.05
C GLU A 166 -14.24 -10.57 1.67
N ALA A 167 -13.33 -10.13 0.78
CA ALA A 167 -13.32 -8.76 0.29
C ALA A 167 -14.57 -8.38 -0.51
N ILE A 168 -15.06 -9.29 -1.38
CA ILE A 168 -16.27 -9.06 -2.20
C ILE A 168 -17.52 -9.00 -1.34
N SER A 169 -17.59 -9.78 -0.25
CA SER A 169 -18.74 -9.79 0.68
C SER A 169 -18.62 -8.74 1.80
N GLY A 170 -17.49 -8.03 1.87
CA GLY A 170 -17.25 -7.01 2.88
C GLY A 170 -17.92 -5.67 2.57
N GLU A 171 -17.77 -4.72 3.48
CA GLU A 171 -18.41 -3.41 3.38
C GLU A 171 -17.65 -2.41 2.49
N SER A 172 -16.36 -2.63 2.24
CA SER A 172 -15.53 -1.72 1.41
C SER A 172 -15.83 -1.91 -0.07
N ARG A 173 -16.59 -0.98 -0.66
CA ARG A 173 -16.87 -0.97 -2.11
C ARG A 173 -15.60 -0.91 -2.97
N PRO A 174 -14.59 -0.05 -2.68
CA PRO A 174 -13.35 -0.06 -3.44
C PRO A 174 -12.62 -1.40 -3.40
N LEU A 175 -12.52 -2.01 -2.21
CA LEU A 175 -11.87 -3.31 -2.06
C LEU A 175 -12.64 -4.42 -2.77
N ALA A 176 -13.97 -4.42 -2.71
CA ALA A 176 -14.81 -5.39 -3.41
C ALA A 176 -14.66 -5.28 -4.93
N ALA A 177 -14.61 -4.05 -5.48
CA ALA A 177 -14.38 -3.82 -6.90
C ALA A 177 -13.02 -4.35 -7.36
N LEU A 178 -11.95 -4.09 -6.60
CA LEU A 178 -10.62 -4.61 -6.88
C LEU A 178 -10.59 -6.15 -6.77
N ALA A 179 -11.21 -6.72 -5.74
CA ALA A 179 -11.28 -8.16 -5.53
C ALA A 179 -12.00 -8.89 -6.67
N LEU A 180 -13.05 -8.30 -7.25
CA LEU A 180 -13.72 -8.83 -8.44
C LEU A 180 -12.75 -8.90 -9.63
N VAL A 181 -11.97 -7.85 -9.87
CA VAL A 181 -10.96 -7.86 -10.94
C VAL A 181 -9.94 -8.98 -10.73
N LYS A 182 -9.43 -9.13 -9.51
CA LYS A 182 -8.44 -10.17 -9.17
C LYS A 182 -9.04 -11.59 -9.22
N ARG A 183 -10.32 -11.76 -8.85
CA ARG A 183 -11.02 -13.04 -9.01
C ARG A 183 -11.26 -13.38 -10.48
N GLY A 184 -11.56 -12.38 -11.29
CA GLY A 184 -11.62 -12.53 -12.74
C GLY A 184 -10.29 -13.01 -13.33
N ASP A 185 -9.15 -12.47 -12.87
CA ASP A 185 -7.83 -12.95 -13.29
C ASP A 185 -7.60 -14.41 -12.90
N MET A 186 -7.96 -14.80 -11.70
CA MET A 186 -7.86 -16.17 -11.21
C MET A 186 -8.75 -17.10 -12.04
N ASN A 187 -10.01 -16.72 -12.29
CA ASN A 187 -10.94 -17.51 -13.12
C ASN A 187 -10.43 -17.65 -14.56
N LYS A 188 -9.85 -16.59 -15.13
CA LYS A 188 -9.22 -16.63 -16.46
C LYS A 188 -8.05 -17.61 -16.49
N ALA A 189 -7.18 -17.58 -15.49
CA ALA A 189 -6.04 -18.50 -15.37
C ALA A 189 -6.50 -19.96 -15.24
N ASP A 190 -7.62 -20.21 -14.55
CA ASP A 190 -8.26 -21.53 -14.44
C ASP A 190 -9.01 -21.95 -15.72
N GLY A 191 -9.03 -21.15 -16.78
CA GLY A 191 -9.76 -21.42 -18.02
C GLY A 191 -11.27 -21.14 -17.95
N LYS A 192 -11.78 -20.60 -16.84
CA LYS A 192 -13.20 -20.27 -16.61
C LYS A 192 -13.51 -18.88 -17.17
N ARG A 193 -13.51 -18.78 -18.51
CA ARG A 193 -13.61 -17.48 -19.20
C ARG A 193 -14.91 -16.75 -18.92
N ASP A 194 -16.04 -17.46 -18.84
CA ASP A 194 -17.35 -16.86 -18.57
C ASP A 194 -17.42 -16.29 -17.15
N ASP A 195 -16.90 -17.03 -16.15
CA ASP A 195 -16.81 -16.54 -14.77
C ASP A 195 -15.89 -15.30 -14.67
N ALA A 196 -14.77 -15.32 -15.40
CA ALA A 196 -13.86 -14.16 -15.46
C ALA A 196 -14.55 -12.94 -16.07
N ALA A 197 -15.27 -13.12 -17.19
CA ALA A 197 -16.04 -12.06 -17.83
C ALA A 197 -17.09 -11.48 -16.88
N LEU A 198 -17.82 -12.33 -16.16
CA LEU A 198 -18.83 -11.91 -15.18
C LEU A 198 -18.19 -11.08 -14.05
N ASP A 199 -17.04 -11.48 -13.55
CA ASP A 199 -16.37 -10.74 -12.46
C ASP A 199 -15.85 -9.38 -12.92
N TYR A 200 -15.24 -9.28 -14.11
CA TYR A 200 -14.84 -8.00 -14.68
C TYR A 200 -16.06 -7.08 -14.92
N LEU A 201 -17.15 -7.64 -15.49
CA LEU A 201 -18.37 -6.87 -15.74
C LEU A 201 -19.05 -6.42 -14.44
N ARG A 202 -19.06 -7.24 -13.40
CA ARG A 202 -19.55 -6.83 -12.07
C ARG A 202 -18.76 -5.65 -11.53
N SER A 203 -17.44 -5.67 -11.62
CA SER A 203 -16.60 -4.53 -11.23
C SER A 203 -16.96 -3.27 -12.04
N ILE A 204 -17.17 -3.40 -13.36
CA ILE A 204 -17.49 -2.30 -14.26
C ILE A 204 -18.89 -1.70 -14.01
N LEU A 205 -19.90 -2.54 -13.72
CA LEU A 205 -21.30 -2.14 -13.70
C LEU A 205 -21.83 -1.87 -12.29
N MET A 206 -21.42 -2.66 -11.29
CA MET A 206 -21.91 -2.52 -9.91
C MET A 206 -21.06 -1.55 -9.09
N TYR A 207 -19.85 -1.25 -9.54
CA TYR A 207 -18.87 -0.39 -8.87
C TYR A 207 -18.34 0.70 -9.82
N ASP A 208 -19.24 1.25 -10.65
CA ASP A 208 -18.90 2.30 -11.63
C ASP A 208 -18.47 3.62 -10.96
N ASP A 209 -18.84 3.82 -9.72
CA ASP A 209 -18.41 4.91 -8.84
C ASP A 209 -16.98 4.73 -8.29
N VAL A 210 -16.39 3.52 -8.39
CA VAL A 210 -15.03 3.22 -7.92
C VAL A 210 -14.00 3.47 -9.03
N ALA A 211 -13.67 4.72 -9.26
CA ALA A 211 -12.79 5.14 -10.36
C ALA A 211 -11.42 4.42 -10.39
N ALA A 212 -10.91 4.00 -9.24
CA ALA A 212 -9.60 3.34 -9.13
C ALA A 212 -9.56 1.96 -9.81
N SER A 213 -10.65 1.18 -9.78
CA SER A 213 -10.72 -0.17 -10.35
C SER A 213 -11.16 -0.19 -11.82
N GLN A 214 -11.87 0.85 -12.27
CA GLN A 214 -12.49 0.90 -13.58
C GLN A 214 -11.52 0.70 -14.76
N PRO A 215 -10.36 1.39 -14.82
CA PRO A 215 -9.45 1.24 -15.95
C PRO A 215 -8.92 -0.18 -16.11
N GLU A 216 -8.58 -0.84 -15.00
CA GLU A 216 -8.09 -2.22 -15.01
C GLU A 216 -9.20 -3.18 -15.42
N ALA A 217 -10.40 -3.03 -14.86
CA ALA A 217 -11.56 -3.87 -15.18
C ALA A 217 -11.95 -3.76 -16.66
N LEU A 218 -12.06 -2.54 -17.20
CA LEU A 218 -12.37 -2.28 -18.60
C LEU A 218 -11.33 -2.90 -19.55
N PHE A 219 -10.03 -2.72 -19.24
CA PHE A 219 -8.95 -3.27 -20.03
C PHE A 219 -8.99 -4.79 -20.08
N LYS A 220 -9.11 -5.45 -18.92
CA LYS A 220 -9.13 -6.90 -18.81
C LYS A 220 -10.37 -7.52 -19.43
N ALA A 221 -11.53 -6.91 -19.23
CA ALA A 221 -12.76 -7.34 -19.89
C ALA A 221 -12.64 -7.23 -21.43
N ALA A 222 -12.09 -6.11 -21.94
CA ALA A 222 -11.89 -5.93 -23.38
C ALA A 222 -10.94 -6.98 -23.97
N GLN A 223 -9.82 -7.28 -23.29
CA GLN A 223 -8.89 -8.33 -23.73
C GLN A 223 -9.55 -9.70 -23.74
N LEU A 224 -10.28 -10.05 -22.67
CA LEU A 224 -10.96 -11.34 -22.57
C LEU A 224 -12.03 -11.49 -23.67
N PHE A 225 -12.83 -10.45 -23.93
CA PHE A 225 -13.84 -10.45 -24.97
C PHE A 225 -13.25 -10.54 -26.37
N GLU A 226 -12.08 -9.95 -26.62
CA GLU A 226 -11.36 -10.14 -27.87
C GLU A 226 -10.92 -11.60 -28.06
N GLU A 227 -10.34 -12.23 -27.04
CA GLU A 227 -9.98 -13.64 -27.04
C GLU A 227 -11.20 -14.57 -27.28
N MET A 228 -12.39 -14.14 -26.78
CA MET A 228 -13.66 -14.84 -26.97
C MET A 228 -14.35 -14.49 -28.31
N ARG A 229 -13.77 -13.56 -29.11
CA ARG A 229 -14.35 -13.01 -30.34
C ARG A 229 -15.71 -12.32 -30.11
N GLU A 230 -15.88 -11.73 -28.95
CA GLU A 230 -17.08 -10.97 -28.55
C GLU A 230 -17.01 -9.54 -29.09
N PRO A 231 -18.04 -9.04 -29.79
CA PRO A 231 -18.04 -7.71 -30.39
C PRO A 231 -17.98 -6.57 -29.37
N ARG A 232 -18.36 -6.83 -28.12
CA ARG A 232 -18.33 -5.85 -27.01
C ARG A 232 -16.91 -5.40 -26.61
N ALA A 233 -15.85 -6.10 -27.06
CA ALA A 233 -14.47 -5.73 -26.78
C ALA A 233 -14.15 -4.28 -27.17
N GLU A 234 -14.59 -3.85 -28.37
CA GLU A 234 -14.30 -2.50 -28.85
C GLU A 234 -15.04 -1.42 -28.08
N GLU A 235 -16.27 -1.69 -27.62
CA GLU A 235 -17.01 -0.75 -26.79
C GLU A 235 -16.33 -0.49 -25.43
N LEU A 236 -15.79 -1.55 -24.80
CA LEU A 236 -15.03 -1.43 -23.57
C LEU A 236 -13.72 -0.63 -23.77
N ARG A 237 -13.04 -0.83 -24.91
CA ARG A 237 -11.86 -0.04 -25.27
C ARG A 237 -12.18 1.43 -25.47
N LYS A 238 -13.27 1.75 -26.16
CA LYS A 238 -13.76 3.13 -26.34
C LYS A 238 -14.06 3.78 -24.99
N ARG A 239 -14.79 3.08 -24.13
CA ARG A 239 -15.09 3.55 -22.77
C ARG A 239 -13.82 3.80 -21.95
N LEU A 240 -12.81 2.91 -22.03
CA LEU A 240 -11.54 3.09 -21.34
C LEU A 240 -10.81 4.36 -21.84
N ARG A 241 -10.69 4.53 -23.17
CA ARG A 241 -10.03 5.72 -23.74
C ARG A 241 -10.76 7.01 -23.43
N ALA A 242 -12.11 7.01 -23.47
CA ALA A 242 -12.92 8.20 -23.24
C ALA A 242 -12.92 8.66 -21.79
N ASN A 243 -13.05 7.71 -20.84
CA ASN A 243 -13.25 8.05 -19.44
C ASN A 243 -11.94 8.06 -18.63
N TYR A 244 -10.89 7.35 -19.10
CA TYR A 244 -9.64 7.18 -18.38
C TYR A 244 -8.39 7.31 -19.28
N PRO A 245 -8.27 8.39 -20.09
CA PRO A 245 -7.21 8.54 -21.11
C PRO A 245 -5.81 8.47 -20.52
N ASP A 246 -5.61 9.00 -19.31
CA ASP A 246 -4.32 9.06 -18.63
C ASP A 246 -3.94 7.80 -17.86
N SER A 247 -4.83 6.80 -17.82
CA SER A 247 -4.55 5.56 -17.11
C SER A 247 -3.44 4.75 -17.80
N PRO A 248 -2.64 3.98 -17.04
CA PRO A 248 -1.65 3.08 -17.63
C PRO A 248 -2.28 2.02 -18.54
N TYR A 249 -3.56 1.69 -18.31
CA TYR A 249 -4.31 0.73 -19.10
C TYR A 249 -4.78 1.30 -20.44
N ALA A 250 -5.18 2.58 -20.50
CA ALA A 250 -5.51 3.24 -21.76
C ALA A 250 -4.27 3.38 -22.65
N ARG A 251 -3.11 3.70 -22.06
CA ARG A 251 -1.82 3.76 -22.79
C ARG A 251 -1.42 2.43 -23.41
N LYS A 252 -1.74 1.30 -22.77
CA LYS A 252 -1.49 -0.06 -23.30
C LYS A 252 -2.36 -0.42 -24.51
N LEU A 253 -3.46 0.30 -24.77
CA LEU A 253 -4.32 0.09 -25.96
C LEU A 253 -3.79 0.80 -27.21
N GLY A 254 -2.81 1.67 -27.08
CA GLY A 254 -2.26 2.49 -28.17
C GLY A 254 -0.89 2.03 -28.69
N GLY A 255 -0.34 0.94 -28.14
CA GLY A 255 0.94 0.35 -28.53
C GLY A 255 0.82 -0.84 -29.47
#